data_0c559dc25c49732a4012b1e3a254e7d3
#
_entry.id   0c559dc25c49732a4012b1e3a254e7d3
#
_cell.length_a   1.000
_cell.length_b   1.000
_cell.length_c   1.000
_cell.angle_alpha   90.00
_cell.angle_beta   90.00
_cell.angle_gamma   90.00
#
_symmetry.space_group_name_H-M   'P 1'
#
loop_
_entity.id
_entity.type
_entity.pdbx_description
1 polymer ?
#
loop_
_entity_poly.entity_id
_entity_poly.type
_entity_poly.pdbx_seq_one_letter_code
_entity_poly.pdbx_strand_id
1 'polypeptide(L)'
;YQYLDMDKYINSAERKSIDSPRVFPYARIMTSRGCPIGCCFCQVETIAGSMFRPRSAENVLNEIQWLKDTYGVKSLIFDDDNLLHDKKRATDLFQGMIDRKLVMPWLSIGLAVFKLDEDLIKLMRRSGCEYFAVAIESGTKRVLKEIINKPISFDYAKKMVKFAREQGIYVAANFIIGFPTETWDEIRETIRFAEELDVDYAKIFHLVPLPHTRAWDLCEREKVFNGNNDFVWSKGNIETKDWTANDLTILRAYEWDRINFSNSVKRERTRKMMGVTEEELGDIRRNTLRNACNLVGVK
;
A
#
# COMPACT_ATOMS: atom_id res chain seq x y z
N TYR A 1 7.45 15.39 19.94
CA TYR A 1 6.65 14.56 20.86
C TYR A 1 6.29 15.30 22.16
N GLN A 2 7.19 16.04 22.78
CA GLN A 2 6.92 16.73 24.08
C GLN A 2 5.75 17.73 24.08
N TYR A 3 5.27 18.16 22.90
CA TYR A 3 4.15 19.09 22.72
C TYR A 3 2.85 18.36 22.32
N LEU A 4 2.86 17.04 22.28
CA LEU A 4 1.73 16.21 21.88
C LEU A 4 1.25 15.36 23.05
N ASP A 5 -0.07 15.19 23.15
CA ASP A 5 -0.65 14.16 24.01
C ASP A 5 -0.44 12.81 23.34
N MET A 6 0.71 12.21 23.58
CA MET A 6 1.15 10.98 22.89
C MET A 6 0.18 9.82 23.09
N ASP A 7 -0.52 9.73 24.22
CA ASP A 7 -1.48 8.64 24.48
C ASP A 7 -2.59 8.56 23.43
N LYS A 8 -2.99 9.71 22.88
CA LYS A 8 -3.98 9.76 21.79
C LYS A 8 -3.47 9.21 20.47
N TYR A 9 -2.15 9.25 20.25
CA TYR A 9 -1.53 8.80 18.99
C TYR A 9 -1.06 7.35 19.05
N ILE A 10 -0.51 6.91 20.17
CA ILE A 10 0.12 5.59 20.30
C ILE A 10 -0.87 4.47 20.67
N ASN A 11 -2.04 4.83 21.20
CA ASN A 11 -3.06 3.88 21.64
C ASN A 11 -4.33 3.91 20.78
N SER A 12 -4.44 4.83 19.82
CA SER A 12 -5.61 4.93 18.98
C SER A 12 -5.59 3.91 17.85
N ALA A 13 -6.52 2.95 17.87
CA ALA A 13 -6.85 2.12 16.73
C ALA A 13 -8.32 2.28 16.42
N GLU A 14 -8.68 3.39 15.81
CA GLU A 14 -10.07 3.69 15.47
C GLU A 14 -10.66 2.74 14.42
N ARG A 15 -9.83 2.09 13.60
CA ARG A 15 -10.26 1.16 12.56
C ARG A 15 -9.37 -0.07 12.46
N LYS A 16 -9.97 -1.24 12.57
CA LYS A 16 -9.31 -2.49 12.19
C LYS A 16 -9.16 -2.53 10.66
N SER A 17 -7.96 -2.35 10.18
CA SER A 17 -7.61 -2.49 8.76
C SER A 17 -6.32 -3.29 8.62
N ILE A 18 -6.01 -3.73 7.41
CA ILE A 18 -4.75 -4.44 7.15
C ILE A 18 -3.52 -3.59 7.43
N ASP A 19 -3.65 -2.27 7.33
CA ASP A 19 -2.58 -1.30 7.56
C ASP A 19 -2.51 -0.79 9.00
N SER A 20 -3.34 -1.34 9.88
CA SER A 20 -3.36 -0.98 11.30
C SER A 20 -2.40 -1.83 12.11
N PRO A 21 -1.75 -1.27 13.14
CA PRO A 21 -0.94 -2.05 14.05
C PRO A 21 -1.83 -3.01 14.86
N ARG A 22 -1.27 -4.14 15.28
CA ARG A 22 -1.96 -5.14 16.09
C ARG A 22 -1.50 -5.15 17.53
N VAL A 23 -0.34 -4.58 17.78
CA VAL A 23 0.29 -4.50 19.08
C VAL A 23 0.37 -3.05 19.51
N PHE A 24 -0.07 -2.76 20.72
CA PHE A 24 -0.13 -1.41 21.29
C PHE A 24 0.72 -1.32 22.57
N PRO A 25 1.27 -0.17 22.90
CA PRO A 25 1.30 1.09 22.12
C PRO A 25 2.13 0.96 20.84
N TYR A 26 1.81 1.75 19.81
CA TYR A 26 2.55 1.77 18.55
C TYR A 26 3.05 3.17 18.20
N ALA A 27 4.04 3.26 17.33
CA ALA A 27 4.50 4.52 16.79
C ALA A 27 4.59 4.48 15.26
N ARG A 28 4.28 5.63 14.64
CA ARG A 28 4.53 5.87 13.21
C ARG A 28 5.85 6.61 13.10
N ILE A 29 6.75 6.10 12.27
CA ILE A 29 8.08 6.66 12.07
C ILE A 29 8.29 6.93 10.59
N MET A 30 8.71 8.15 10.28
CA MET A 30 9.18 8.53 8.95
C MET A 30 10.71 8.58 8.98
N THR A 31 11.35 7.67 8.25
CA THR A 31 12.81 7.55 8.24
C THR A 31 13.45 8.28 7.05
N SER A 32 12.65 8.65 6.06
CA SER A 32 13.07 9.41 4.87
C SER A 32 11.91 10.21 4.30
N ARG A 33 12.21 11.18 3.45
CA ARG A 33 11.25 11.96 2.67
C ARG A 33 11.70 12.07 1.23
N GLY A 34 10.72 12.13 0.31
CA GLY A 34 10.95 12.25 -1.11
C GLY A 34 11.20 10.91 -1.78
N CYS A 35 10.79 10.81 -3.04
CA CYS A 35 10.92 9.59 -3.84
C CYS A 35 11.29 9.96 -5.29
N PRO A 36 12.42 9.46 -5.85
CA PRO A 36 12.86 9.80 -7.19
C PRO A 36 12.22 8.95 -8.29
N ILE A 37 11.28 8.04 -7.97
CA ILE A 37 10.65 7.18 -8.98
C ILE A 37 9.78 8.00 -9.92
N GLY A 38 9.05 9.00 -9.41
CA GLY A 38 8.23 9.90 -10.21
C GLY A 38 7.04 9.17 -10.85
N CYS A 39 6.27 8.38 -10.10
CA CYS A 39 5.01 7.82 -10.58
C CYS A 39 4.02 8.93 -10.95
N CYS A 40 3.33 8.82 -12.09
CA CYS A 40 2.52 9.90 -12.65
C CYS A 40 1.39 10.41 -11.72
N PHE A 41 0.87 9.57 -10.86
CA PHE A 41 -0.26 9.87 -9.96
C PHE A 41 0.17 10.35 -8.57
N CYS A 42 1.48 10.29 -8.26
CA CYS A 42 1.98 10.45 -6.90
C CYS A 42 2.28 11.92 -6.58
N GLN A 43 1.73 12.44 -5.50
CA GLN A 43 2.00 13.81 -5.03
C GLN A 43 3.29 13.95 -4.22
N VAL A 44 4.06 12.89 -4.02
CA VAL A 44 5.33 12.98 -3.26
C VAL A 44 6.27 14.02 -3.87
N GLU A 45 6.35 14.09 -5.20
CA GLU A 45 7.17 15.10 -5.89
C GLU A 45 6.74 16.52 -5.53
N THR A 46 5.44 16.79 -5.47
CA THR A 46 4.87 18.11 -5.16
C THR A 46 5.03 18.48 -3.67
N ILE A 47 4.84 17.51 -2.77
CA ILE A 47 4.79 17.75 -1.32
C ILE A 47 6.18 17.63 -0.68
N ALA A 48 6.92 16.59 -1.03
CA ALA A 48 8.21 16.25 -0.41
C ALA A 48 9.39 16.40 -1.35
N GLY A 49 9.16 16.56 -2.66
CA GLY A 49 10.18 16.65 -3.71
C GLY A 49 10.68 15.28 -4.18
N SER A 50 11.30 15.28 -5.36
CA SER A 50 11.86 14.07 -5.98
C SER A 50 13.18 13.61 -5.35
N MET A 51 13.86 14.48 -4.59
CA MET A 51 15.12 14.13 -3.94
C MET A 51 14.88 13.28 -2.70
N PHE A 52 15.47 12.10 -2.66
CA PHE A 52 15.46 11.24 -1.48
C PHE A 52 16.31 11.85 -0.36
N ARG A 53 15.71 12.14 0.76
CA ARG A 53 16.35 12.74 1.94
C ARG A 53 16.19 11.81 3.14
N PRO A 54 17.16 10.90 3.35
CA PRO A 54 17.11 9.96 4.47
C PRO A 54 17.62 10.60 5.77
N ARG A 55 17.10 10.12 6.88
CA ARG A 55 17.74 10.18 8.19
C ARG A 55 18.77 9.06 8.27
N SER A 56 19.84 9.24 9.03
CA SER A 56 20.78 8.14 9.27
C SER A 56 20.09 6.99 10.03
N ALA A 57 20.54 5.75 9.80
CA ALA A 57 20.05 4.59 10.56
C ALA A 57 20.20 4.81 12.06
N GLU A 58 21.35 5.36 12.49
CA GLU A 58 21.64 5.70 13.89
C GLU A 58 20.59 6.65 14.51
N ASN A 59 20.22 7.71 13.78
CA ASN A 59 19.22 8.68 14.25
C ASN A 59 17.83 8.03 14.41
N VAL A 60 17.45 7.14 13.49
CA VAL A 60 16.16 6.42 13.55
C VAL A 60 16.17 5.41 14.71
N LEU A 61 17.28 4.67 14.90
CA LEU A 61 17.43 3.72 15.99
C LEU A 61 17.36 4.40 17.37
N ASN A 62 17.96 5.58 17.51
CA ASN A 62 17.88 6.37 18.74
C ASN A 62 16.45 6.81 19.04
N GLU A 63 15.66 7.19 18.01
CA GLU A 63 14.25 7.50 18.19
C GLU A 63 13.44 6.28 18.59
N ILE A 64 13.65 5.12 17.94
CA ILE A 64 12.97 3.87 18.31
C ILE A 64 13.26 3.49 19.76
N GLN A 65 14.52 3.58 20.17
CA GLN A 65 14.92 3.33 21.56
C GLN A 65 14.19 4.28 22.51
N TRP A 66 14.21 5.57 22.22
CA TRP A 66 13.58 6.58 23.06
C TRP A 66 12.04 6.37 23.15
N LEU A 67 11.37 6.07 22.04
CA LEU A 67 9.94 5.76 22.01
C LEU A 67 9.61 4.52 22.86
N LYS A 68 10.45 3.49 22.79
CA LYS A 68 10.32 2.28 23.60
C LYS A 68 10.47 2.58 25.08
N ASP A 69 11.51 3.34 25.45
CA ASP A 69 11.85 3.59 26.86
C ASP A 69 10.91 4.60 27.51
N THR A 70 10.45 5.61 26.77
CA THR A 70 9.63 6.71 27.30
C THR A 70 8.14 6.40 27.27
N TYR A 71 7.65 5.78 26.18
CA TYR A 71 6.23 5.54 25.96
C TYR A 71 5.84 4.07 25.92
N GLY A 72 6.79 3.16 26.13
CA GLY A 72 6.53 1.74 26.11
C GLY A 72 6.07 1.21 24.74
N VAL A 73 6.47 1.86 23.65
CA VAL A 73 6.10 1.47 22.27
C VAL A 73 6.50 0.02 22.02
N LYS A 74 5.55 -0.76 21.48
CA LYS A 74 5.68 -2.21 21.24
C LYS A 74 5.57 -2.60 19.78
N SER A 75 5.18 -1.68 18.89
CA SER A 75 5.17 -1.91 17.44
C SER A 75 5.38 -0.62 16.66
N LEU A 76 5.74 -0.74 15.38
CA LEU A 76 6.07 0.39 14.51
C LEU A 76 5.31 0.33 13.19
N ILE A 77 5.05 1.50 12.64
CA ILE A 77 4.67 1.69 11.25
C ILE A 77 5.72 2.57 10.58
N PHE A 78 6.39 2.06 9.55
CA PHE A 78 7.28 2.87 8.73
C PHE A 78 6.47 3.56 7.63
N ASP A 79 6.37 4.89 7.72
CA ASP A 79 5.56 5.76 6.86
C ASP A 79 6.39 6.52 5.81
N ASP A 80 7.37 5.86 5.26
CA ASP A 80 8.26 6.45 4.27
C ASP A 80 7.63 6.49 2.86
N ASP A 81 7.92 7.52 2.09
CA ASP A 81 7.61 7.56 0.66
C ASP A 81 8.32 6.43 -0.10
N ASN A 82 9.51 6.03 0.32
CA ASN A 82 10.28 4.91 -0.24
C ASN A 82 11.34 4.39 0.74
N LEU A 83 10.91 3.59 1.71
CA LEU A 83 11.75 3.05 2.78
C LEU A 83 13.02 2.34 2.29
N LEU A 84 12.91 1.61 1.16
CA LEU A 84 13.97 0.76 0.62
C LEU A 84 14.78 1.43 -0.51
N HIS A 85 14.62 2.74 -0.75
CA HIS A 85 15.34 3.42 -1.83
C HIS A 85 16.84 3.26 -1.72
N ASP A 86 17.40 3.51 -0.55
CA ASP A 86 18.79 3.22 -0.19
C ASP A 86 18.85 1.88 0.56
N LYS A 87 19.21 0.84 -0.19
CA LYS A 87 19.28 -0.53 0.34
C LYS A 87 20.29 -0.67 1.48
N LYS A 88 21.47 -0.02 1.36
CA LYS A 88 22.50 -0.09 2.42
C LYS A 88 21.97 0.48 3.72
N ARG A 89 21.37 1.66 3.67
CA ARG A 89 20.78 2.31 4.84
C ARG A 89 19.64 1.48 5.45
N ALA A 90 18.75 0.91 4.61
CA ALA A 90 17.68 0.04 5.10
C ALA A 90 18.25 -1.21 5.79
N THR A 91 19.32 -1.80 5.25
CA THR A 91 20.04 -2.91 5.85
C THR A 91 20.65 -2.50 7.20
N ASP A 92 21.33 -1.36 7.27
CA ASP A 92 21.93 -0.83 8.50
C ASP A 92 20.87 -0.57 9.58
N LEU A 93 19.68 -0.07 9.19
CA LEU A 93 18.55 0.15 10.10
C LEU A 93 18.02 -1.17 10.67
N PHE A 94 17.69 -2.14 9.81
CA PHE A 94 17.11 -3.41 10.27
C PHE A 94 18.12 -4.25 11.06
N GLN A 95 19.39 -4.25 10.66
CA GLN A 95 20.43 -4.91 11.42
C GLN A 95 20.64 -4.21 12.79
N GLY A 96 20.63 -2.88 12.81
CA GLY A 96 20.74 -2.10 14.03
C GLY A 96 19.58 -2.35 15.02
N MET A 97 18.35 -2.59 14.52
CA MET A 97 17.23 -3.01 15.36
C MET A 97 17.53 -4.34 16.07
N ILE A 98 18.15 -5.28 15.38
CA ILE A 98 18.53 -6.58 15.94
C ILE A 98 19.65 -6.41 16.97
N ASP A 99 20.71 -5.72 16.60
CA ASP A 99 21.92 -5.56 17.42
C ASP A 99 21.63 -4.82 18.73
N ARG A 100 20.70 -3.84 18.69
CA ARG A 100 20.29 -3.05 19.87
C ARG A 100 19.12 -3.67 20.65
N LYS A 101 18.66 -4.87 20.29
CA LYS A 101 17.50 -5.52 20.93
C LYS A 101 16.22 -4.67 20.85
N LEU A 102 16.04 -3.98 19.73
CA LEU A 102 14.86 -3.17 19.39
C LEU A 102 13.88 -3.93 18.49
N VAL A 103 14.04 -5.25 18.38
CA VAL A 103 13.12 -6.08 17.58
C VAL A 103 11.72 -6.00 18.18
N MET A 104 10.79 -5.55 17.37
CA MET A 104 9.37 -5.49 17.68
C MET A 104 8.55 -5.60 16.38
N PRO A 105 7.27 -5.99 16.43
CA PRO A 105 6.41 -6.01 15.26
C PRO A 105 6.43 -4.68 14.51
N TRP A 106 6.62 -4.74 13.19
CA TRP A 106 6.49 -3.54 12.36
C TRP A 106 5.87 -3.84 11.00
N LEU A 107 5.31 -2.81 10.40
CA LEU A 107 4.69 -2.86 9.09
C LEU A 107 5.09 -1.66 8.22
N SER A 108 4.92 -1.80 6.89
CA SER A 108 5.05 -0.71 5.91
C SER A 108 3.99 -0.84 4.83
N ILE A 109 3.37 0.27 4.43
CA ILE A 109 2.19 0.28 3.58
C ILE A 109 2.45 0.52 2.10
N GLY A 110 3.72 0.69 1.69
CA GLY A 110 4.05 0.94 0.28
C GLY A 110 5.53 0.72 -0.05
N LEU A 111 5.92 -0.53 -0.29
CA LEU A 111 7.29 -0.84 -0.72
C LEU A 111 7.40 -0.99 -2.24
N ALA A 112 8.47 -0.47 -2.81
CA ALA A 112 8.82 -0.71 -4.20
C ALA A 112 9.36 -2.15 -4.35
N VAL A 113 8.58 -3.04 -5.00
CA VAL A 113 8.90 -4.48 -5.10
C VAL A 113 10.27 -4.75 -5.74
N PHE A 114 10.70 -3.91 -6.69
CA PHE A 114 11.99 -4.02 -7.35
C PHE A 114 13.19 -3.58 -6.49
N LYS A 115 12.95 -3.15 -5.25
CA LYS A 115 13.98 -2.86 -4.24
C LYS A 115 14.16 -4.00 -3.24
N LEU A 116 13.26 -4.97 -3.24
CA LEU A 116 13.35 -6.18 -2.42
C LEU A 116 14.38 -7.16 -3.01
N ASP A 117 14.97 -7.97 -2.18
CA ASP A 117 15.62 -9.24 -2.51
C ASP A 117 15.51 -10.20 -1.31
N GLU A 118 15.91 -11.45 -1.52
CA GLU A 118 15.75 -12.51 -0.52
C GLU A 118 16.47 -12.22 0.79
N ASP A 119 17.68 -11.67 0.75
CA ASP A 119 18.46 -11.39 1.96
C ASP A 119 17.86 -10.22 2.74
N LEU A 120 17.40 -9.18 2.04
CA LEU A 120 16.71 -8.07 2.67
C LEU A 120 15.39 -8.52 3.30
N ILE A 121 14.61 -9.38 2.64
CA ILE A 121 13.36 -9.94 3.18
C ILE A 121 13.64 -10.77 4.45
N LYS A 122 14.68 -11.62 4.47
CA LYS A 122 15.09 -12.35 5.67
C LYS A 122 15.46 -11.40 6.80
N LEU A 123 16.21 -10.35 6.50
CA LEU A 123 16.61 -9.35 7.48
C LEU A 123 15.41 -8.57 8.02
N MET A 124 14.49 -8.14 7.15
CA MET A 124 13.23 -7.51 7.53
C MET A 124 12.46 -8.43 8.51
N ARG A 125 12.32 -9.72 8.19
CA ARG A 125 11.63 -10.65 9.09
C ARG A 125 12.31 -10.77 10.45
N ARG A 126 13.63 -10.88 10.47
CA ARG A 126 14.42 -10.94 11.72
C ARG A 126 14.31 -9.66 12.56
N SER A 127 14.16 -8.50 11.91
CA SER A 127 13.98 -7.21 12.61
C SER A 127 12.55 -6.99 13.12
N GLY A 128 11.61 -7.90 12.84
CA GLY A 128 10.25 -7.85 13.32
C GLY A 128 9.18 -7.53 12.27
N CYS A 129 9.51 -7.51 10.97
CA CYS A 129 8.52 -7.30 9.93
C CYS A 129 7.42 -8.37 9.96
N GLU A 130 6.18 -7.95 10.16
CA GLU A 130 5.02 -8.85 10.10
C GLU A 130 4.20 -8.66 8.83
N TYR A 131 4.22 -7.45 8.28
CA TYR A 131 3.41 -7.10 7.13
C TYR A 131 4.07 -5.99 6.30
N PHE A 132 3.94 -6.11 5.00
CA PHE A 132 4.16 -4.98 4.10
C PHE A 132 3.22 -5.04 2.89
N ALA A 133 2.94 -3.87 2.30
CA ALA A 133 2.29 -3.79 1.00
C ALA A 133 3.32 -3.47 -0.08
N VAL A 134 3.23 -4.14 -1.22
CA VAL A 134 4.00 -3.80 -2.42
C VAL A 134 3.16 -2.97 -3.38
N ALA A 135 3.77 -1.92 -3.90
CA ALA A 135 3.13 -1.00 -4.83
C ALA A 135 3.36 -1.51 -6.27
N ILE A 136 2.42 -2.28 -6.80
CA ILE A 136 2.45 -2.86 -8.16
C ILE A 136 1.84 -1.91 -9.18
N GLU A 137 0.70 -1.36 -8.86
CA GLU A 137 -0.13 -0.40 -9.57
C GLU A 137 -0.89 -0.99 -10.77
N SER A 138 -0.22 -1.65 -11.72
CA SER A 138 -0.86 -2.23 -12.91
C SER A 138 -0.29 -3.60 -13.26
N GLY A 139 -1.11 -4.45 -13.87
CA GLY A 139 -0.73 -5.74 -14.43
C GLY A 139 -0.28 -5.66 -15.89
N THR A 140 -0.21 -4.49 -16.49
CA THR A 140 0.18 -4.34 -17.89
C THR A 140 1.49 -3.56 -18.06
N LYS A 141 2.37 -4.05 -18.96
CA LYS A 141 3.66 -3.42 -19.21
C LYS A 141 3.54 -2.02 -19.80
N ARG A 142 2.54 -1.80 -20.69
CA ARG A 142 2.31 -0.49 -21.30
C ARG A 142 1.93 0.54 -20.25
N VAL A 143 0.93 0.25 -19.41
CA VAL A 143 0.47 1.17 -18.36
C VAL A 143 1.60 1.48 -17.39
N LEU A 144 2.36 0.46 -16.94
CA LEU A 144 3.51 0.66 -16.06
C LEU A 144 4.61 1.53 -16.69
N LYS A 145 4.93 1.31 -17.95
CA LYS A 145 6.05 1.99 -18.62
C LYS A 145 5.65 3.37 -19.15
N GLU A 146 4.53 3.45 -19.89
CA GLU A 146 4.18 4.64 -20.68
C GLU A 146 3.33 5.64 -19.89
N ILE A 147 2.54 5.18 -18.92
CA ILE A 147 1.66 6.03 -18.12
C ILE A 147 2.28 6.28 -16.74
N ILE A 148 2.52 5.22 -15.97
CA ILE A 148 2.93 5.32 -14.56
C ILE A 148 4.41 5.70 -14.42
N ASN A 149 5.27 5.22 -15.29
CA ASN A 149 6.72 5.31 -15.21
C ASN A 149 7.31 4.49 -14.05
N LYS A 150 6.97 3.18 -13.99
CA LYS A 150 7.41 2.30 -12.91
C LYS A 150 8.04 1.01 -13.46
N PRO A 151 9.32 0.70 -13.12
CA PRO A 151 10.04 -0.43 -13.67
C PRO A 151 9.74 -1.73 -12.91
N ILE A 152 8.61 -2.37 -13.17
CA ILE A 152 8.23 -3.63 -12.53
C ILE A 152 8.41 -4.81 -13.49
N SER A 153 9.13 -5.83 -13.02
CA SER A 153 9.13 -7.17 -13.62
C SER A 153 8.11 -8.03 -12.89
N PHE A 154 7.14 -8.57 -13.62
CA PHE A 154 6.07 -9.39 -13.05
C PHE A 154 6.60 -10.69 -12.44
N ASP A 155 7.53 -11.35 -13.12
CA ASP A 155 8.14 -12.59 -12.61
C ASP A 155 8.93 -12.32 -11.33
N TYR A 156 9.65 -11.20 -11.30
CA TYR A 156 10.37 -10.78 -10.10
C TYR A 156 9.43 -10.45 -8.95
N ALA A 157 8.33 -9.76 -9.23
CA ALA A 157 7.32 -9.45 -8.23
C ALA A 157 6.70 -10.74 -7.65
N LYS A 158 6.32 -11.70 -8.51
CA LYS A 158 5.82 -13.01 -8.08
C LYS A 158 6.84 -13.75 -7.21
N LYS A 159 8.12 -13.76 -7.60
CA LYS A 159 9.20 -14.38 -6.83
C LYS A 159 9.35 -13.75 -5.44
N MET A 160 9.41 -12.42 -5.34
CA MET A 160 9.61 -11.73 -4.07
C MET A 160 8.40 -11.84 -3.14
N VAL A 161 7.19 -11.77 -3.67
CA VAL A 161 5.95 -11.98 -2.89
C VAL A 161 5.91 -13.39 -2.32
N LYS A 162 6.12 -14.40 -3.16
CA LYS A 162 6.16 -15.81 -2.72
C LYS A 162 7.20 -16.01 -1.63
N PHE A 163 8.42 -15.53 -1.85
CA PHE A 163 9.51 -15.67 -0.88
C PHE A 163 9.19 -14.99 0.46
N ALA A 164 8.64 -13.77 0.45
CA ALA A 164 8.26 -13.07 1.68
C ALA A 164 7.20 -13.84 2.47
N ARG A 165 6.20 -14.41 1.79
CA ARG A 165 5.17 -15.26 2.42
C ARG A 165 5.75 -16.54 3.03
N GLU A 166 6.73 -17.15 2.36
CA GLU A 166 7.48 -18.32 2.87
C GLU A 166 8.29 -17.96 4.12
N GLN A 167 8.76 -16.72 4.26
CA GLN A 167 9.38 -16.22 5.49
C GLN A 167 8.36 -15.89 6.60
N GLY A 168 7.07 -16.09 6.39
CA GLY A 168 6.01 -15.82 7.37
C GLY A 168 5.64 -14.33 7.48
N ILE A 169 5.94 -13.53 6.45
CA ILE A 169 5.49 -12.14 6.36
C ILE A 169 4.15 -12.12 5.61
N TYR A 170 3.18 -11.37 6.09
CA TYR A 170 1.97 -11.08 5.33
C TYR A 170 2.26 -10.03 4.26
N VAL A 171 1.80 -10.28 3.05
CA VAL A 171 2.04 -9.39 1.91
C VAL A 171 0.72 -8.94 1.29
N ALA A 172 0.52 -7.62 1.21
CA ALA A 172 -0.52 -7.05 0.36
C ALA A 172 0.09 -6.45 -0.92
N ALA A 173 -0.75 -6.22 -1.93
CA ALA A 173 -0.36 -5.48 -3.12
C ALA A 173 -1.38 -4.39 -3.45
N ASN A 174 -0.88 -3.23 -3.85
CA ASN A 174 -1.68 -2.10 -4.30
C ASN A 174 -1.76 -2.11 -5.83
N PHE A 175 -2.99 -2.00 -6.34
CA PHE A 175 -3.31 -1.86 -7.76
C PHE A 175 -4.16 -0.61 -7.97
N ILE A 176 -3.94 0.06 -9.08
CA ILE A 176 -4.73 1.23 -9.51
C ILE A 176 -5.28 0.92 -10.90
N ILE A 177 -6.57 1.13 -11.10
CA ILE A 177 -7.28 0.99 -12.36
C ILE A 177 -7.90 2.31 -12.78
N GLY A 178 -8.15 2.47 -14.07
CA GLY A 178 -8.81 3.65 -14.60
C GLY A 178 -7.86 4.80 -14.92
N PHE A 179 -6.70 4.52 -15.49
CA PHE A 179 -5.84 5.57 -16.06
C PHE A 179 -6.44 6.12 -17.37
N PRO A 180 -6.24 7.41 -17.72
CA PRO A 180 -6.92 8.08 -18.82
C PRO A 180 -6.89 7.37 -20.20
N THR A 181 -5.81 6.66 -20.50
CA THR A 181 -5.66 5.93 -21.76
C THR A 181 -5.65 4.41 -21.59
N GLU A 182 -6.01 3.94 -20.40
CA GLU A 182 -6.09 2.51 -20.10
C GLU A 182 -7.36 1.92 -20.73
N THR A 183 -7.20 0.84 -21.47
CA THR A 183 -8.31 0.11 -22.10
C THR A 183 -8.99 -0.83 -21.11
N TRP A 184 -10.21 -1.24 -21.41
CA TRP A 184 -10.93 -2.23 -20.61
C TRP A 184 -10.16 -3.57 -20.50
N ASP A 185 -9.51 -4.00 -21.57
CA ASP A 185 -8.71 -5.23 -21.57
C ASP A 185 -7.50 -5.13 -20.66
N GLU A 186 -6.84 -3.97 -20.60
CA GLU A 186 -5.71 -3.71 -19.69
C GLU A 186 -6.15 -3.68 -18.24
N ILE A 187 -7.32 -3.10 -17.95
CA ILE A 187 -7.92 -3.17 -16.61
C ILE A 187 -8.15 -4.63 -16.20
N ARG A 188 -8.74 -5.43 -17.07
CA ARG A 188 -8.95 -6.86 -16.82
C ARG A 188 -7.66 -7.64 -16.67
N GLU A 189 -6.60 -7.29 -17.41
CA GLU A 189 -5.28 -7.87 -17.25
C GLU A 189 -4.68 -7.52 -15.89
N THR A 190 -4.87 -6.29 -15.41
CA THR A 190 -4.46 -5.88 -14.05
C THR A 190 -5.18 -6.70 -12.98
N ILE A 191 -6.48 -6.96 -13.14
CA ILE A 191 -7.27 -7.82 -12.24
C ILE A 191 -6.76 -9.27 -12.27
N ARG A 192 -6.48 -9.84 -13.46
CA ARG A 192 -5.89 -11.18 -13.58
C ARG A 192 -4.53 -11.26 -12.88
N PHE A 193 -3.67 -10.27 -13.10
CA PHE A 193 -2.37 -10.24 -12.45
C PHE A 193 -2.48 -10.12 -10.92
N ALA A 194 -3.45 -9.36 -10.41
CA ALA A 194 -3.70 -9.26 -8.97
C ALA A 194 -4.09 -10.62 -8.34
N GLU A 195 -4.81 -11.46 -9.09
CA GLU A 195 -5.14 -12.83 -8.68
C GLU A 195 -3.91 -13.75 -8.75
N GLU A 196 -3.16 -13.70 -9.86
CA GLU A 196 -1.97 -14.51 -10.10
C GLU A 196 -0.81 -14.22 -9.15
N LEU A 197 -0.68 -12.98 -8.68
CA LEU A 197 0.36 -12.58 -7.74
C LEU A 197 0.22 -13.27 -6.38
N ASP A 198 -0.97 -13.81 -6.09
CA ASP A 198 -1.30 -14.60 -4.90
C ASP A 198 -0.85 -13.95 -3.58
N VAL A 199 -1.03 -12.66 -3.43
CA VAL A 199 -0.81 -11.94 -2.18
C VAL A 199 -1.86 -12.32 -1.12
N ASP A 200 -1.58 -12.03 0.15
CA ASP A 200 -2.54 -12.23 1.23
C ASP A 200 -3.72 -11.26 1.12
N TYR A 201 -3.49 -10.07 0.51
CA TYR A 201 -4.55 -9.11 0.25
C TYR A 201 -4.25 -8.20 -0.94
N ALA A 202 -5.11 -8.23 -1.95
CA ALA A 202 -5.06 -7.32 -3.07
C ALA A 202 -5.93 -6.08 -2.78
N LYS A 203 -5.33 -4.90 -2.82
CA LYS A 203 -6.02 -3.62 -2.75
C LYS A 203 -6.20 -3.09 -4.17
N ILE A 204 -7.42 -2.79 -4.55
CA ILE A 204 -7.74 -2.24 -5.86
C ILE A 204 -8.34 -0.84 -5.65
N PHE A 205 -7.70 0.15 -6.23
CA PHE A 205 -8.09 1.55 -6.14
C PHE A 205 -8.45 2.10 -7.52
N HIS A 206 -9.33 3.10 -7.56
CA HIS A 206 -9.43 3.95 -8.74
C HIS A 206 -8.25 4.92 -8.79
N LEU A 207 -7.83 5.30 -9.98
CA LEU A 207 -7.00 6.48 -10.11
C LEU A 207 -7.77 7.70 -9.58
N VAL A 208 -7.15 8.41 -8.65
CA VAL A 208 -7.58 9.76 -8.25
C VAL A 208 -6.54 10.73 -8.79
N PRO A 209 -6.86 11.46 -9.86
CA PRO A 209 -5.93 12.43 -10.44
C PRO A 209 -5.86 13.65 -9.53
N LEU A 210 -4.80 13.70 -8.72
CA LEU A 210 -4.59 14.82 -7.79
C LEU A 210 -3.94 16.01 -8.50
N PRO A 211 -4.31 17.26 -8.15
CA PRO A 211 -3.72 18.47 -8.74
C PRO A 211 -2.19 18.46 -8.69
N HIS A 212 -1.56 19.01 -9.71
CA HIS A 212 -0.09 19.09 -9.86
C HIS A 212 0.60 17.73 -10.05
N THR A 213 -0.13 16.71 -10.44
CA THR A 213 0.44 15.42 -10.87
C THR A 213 0.36 15.27 -12.39
N ARG A 214 1.27 14.51 -12.97
CA ARG A 214 1.22 14.18 -14.41
C ARG A 214 -0.06 13.43 -14.81
N ALA A 215 -0.67 12.70 -13.88
CA ALA A 215 -1.97 12.07 -14.07
C ALA A 215 -3.08 13.10 -14.23
N TRP A 216 -3.03 14.20 -13.48
CA TRP A 216 -3.95 15.34 -13.63
C TRP A 216 -3.82 15.95 -15.03
N ASP A 217 -2.60 16.33 -15.43
CA ASP A 217 -2.32 16.92 -16.73
C ASP A 217 -2.76 16.01 -17.88
N LEU A 218 -2.59 14.70 -17.72
CA LEU A 218 -3.05 13.70 -18.67
C LEU A 218 -4.59 13.69 -18.76
N CYS A 219 -5.30 13.76 -17.64
CA CYS A 219 -6.76 13.82 -17.61
C CYS A 219 -7.30 15.08 -18.29
N GLU A 220 -6.66 16.24 -18.06
CA GLU A 220 -7.02 17.50 -18.72
C GLU A 220 -6.82 17.42 -20.23
N ARG A 221 -5.67 16.92 -20.66
CA ARG A 221 -5.33 16.76 -22.09
C ARG A 221 -6.30 15.83 -22.81
N GLU A 222 -6.64 14.70 -22.21
CA GLU A 222 -7.57 13.71 -22.77
C GLU A 222 -9.05 14.09 -22.56
N LYS A 223 -9.34 15.15 -21.79
CA LYS A 223 -10.71 15.64 -21.47
C LYS A 223 -11.59 14.56 -20.84
N VAL A 224 -11.06 13.80 -19.90
CA VAL A 224 -11.72 12.63 -19.32
C VAL A 224 -12.32 12.87 -17.93
N PHE A 225 -12.23 14.08 -17.37
CA PHE A 225 -12.91 14.40 -16.13
C PHE A 225 -14.43 14.36 -16.29
N ASN A 226 -15.11 13.67 -15.40
CA ASN A 226 -16.59 13.53 -15.44
C ASN A 226 -17.35 14.61 -14.65
N GLY A 227 -16.65 15.63 -14.16
CA GLY A 227 -17.23 16.73 -13.35
C GLY A 227 -17.41 16.40 -11.87
N ASN A 228 -17.07 15.19 -11.43
CA ASN A 228 -17.04 14.85 -10.02
C ASN A 228 -15.76 15.38 -9.36
N ASN A 229 -15.91 16.30 -8.41
CA ASN A 229 -14.81 16.92 -7.67
C ASN A 229 -14.52 16.25 -6.31
N ASP A 230 -15.17 15.12 -6.02
CA ASP A 230 -14.91 14.33 -4.81
C ASP A 230 -13.67 13.48 -5.03
N PHE A 231 -12.53 13.89 -4.50
CA PHE A 231 -11.28 13.12 -4.61
C PHE A 231 -11.25 11.96 -3.60
N VAL A 232 -12.12 10.98 -3.79
CA VAL A 232 -12.22 9.79 -2.92
C VAL A 232 -11.86 8.51 -3.68
N TRP A 233 -11.08 7.65 -3.05
CA TRP A 233 -10.56 6.39 -3.62
C TRP A 233 -11.64 5.36 -4.01
N SER A 234 -12.88 5.58 -3.61
CA SER A 234 -14.00 4.66 -3.86
C SER A 234 -14.92 5.10 -4.98
N LYS A 235 -14.77 6.32 -5.51
CA LYS A 235 -15.60 6.87 -6.58
C LYS A 235 -14.71 7.49 -7.65
N GLY A 236 -14.86 7.05 -8.91
CA GLY A 236 -14.07 7.54 -10.02
C GLY A 236 -14.38 9.00 -10.38
N ASN A 237 -13.33 9.76 -10.74
CA ASN A 237 -13.40 11.14 -11.20
C ASN A 237 -13.27 11.27 -12.70
N ILE A 238 -12.98 10.18 -13.39
CA ILE A 238 -12.68 10.11 -14.81
C ILE A 238 -13.55 9.06 -15.50
N GLU A 239 -13.84 9.32 -16.76
CA GLU A 239 -14.53 8.42 -17.66
C GLU A 239 -13.88 8.50 -19.03
N THR A 240 -13.88 7.39 -19.76
CA THR A 240 -13.35 7.31 -21.12
C THR A 240 -14.41 6.72 -22.04
N LYS A 241 -14.10 6.58 -23.33
CA LYS A 241 -14.97 5.87 -24.26
C LYS A 241 -15.07 4.34 -23.97
N ASP A 242 -14.09 3.80 -23.24
CA ASP A 242 -13.99 2.35 -22.99
C ASP A 242 -14.64 1.93 -21.67
N TRP A 243 -14.79 2.87 -20.71
CA TRP A 243 -15.38 2.59 -19.41
C TRP A 243 -15.87 3.87 -18.70
N THR A 244 -16.85 3.70 -17.81
CA THR A 244 -17.36 4.77 -16.94
C THR A 244 -16.84 4.63 -15.50
N ALA A 245 -16.95 5.69 -14.71
CA ALA A 245 -16.63 5.66 -13.29
C ALA A 245 -17.50 4.63 -12.52
N ASN A 246 -18.75 4.44 -12.93
CA ASN A 246 -19.65 3.46 -12.34
C ASN A 246 -19.20 2.02 -12.65
N ASP A 247 -18.80 1.73 -13.90
CA ASP A 247 -18.28 0.41 -14.29
C ASP A 247 -17.08 0.03 -13.41
N LEU A 248 -16.13 0.97 -13.22
CA LEU A 248 -14.95 0.75 -12.38
C LEU A 248 -15.30 0.58 -10.91
N THR A 249 -16.28 1.33 -10.41
CA THR A 249 -16.71 1.23 -9.00
C THR A 249 -17.26 -0.16 -8.70
N ILE A 250 -18.10 -0.70 -9.56
CA ILE A 250 -18.65 -2.05 -9.43
C ILE A 250 -17.55 -3.10 -9.62
N LEU A 251 -16.79 -3.01 -10.72
CA LEU A 251 -15.69 -3.94 -10.99
C LEU A 251 -14.73 -4.05 -9.81
N ARG A 252 -14.28 -2.90 -9.30
CA ARG A 252 -13.34 -2.84 -8.16
C ARG A 252 -13.89 -3.57 -6.93
N ALA A 253 -15.15 -3.33 -6.58
CA ALA A 253 -15.72 -3.91 -5.36
C ALA A 253 -15.93 -5.42 -5.51
N TYR A 254 -16.41 -5.89 -6.65
CA TYR A 254 -16.63 -7.31 -6.91
C TYR A 254 -15.32 -8.09 -7.03
N GLU A 255 -14.35 -7.56 -7.79
CA GLU A 255 -13.06 -8.22 -7.96
C GLU A 255 -12.22 -8.20 -6.68
N TRP A 256 -12.30 -7.13 -5.90
CA TRP A 256 -11.71 -7.11 -4.56
C TRP A 256 -12.27 -8.23 -3.67
N ASP A 257 -13.59 -8.40 -3.65
CA ASP A 257 -14.24 -9.47 -2.86
C ASP A 257 -13.86 -10.85 -3.38
N ARG A 258 -13.92 -11.06 -4.70
CA ARG A 258 -13.58 -12.32 -5.36
C ARG A 258 -12.13 -12.72 -5.11
N ILE A 259 -11.18 -11.83 -5.37
CA ILE A 259 -9.76 -12.14 -5.27
C ILE A 259 -9.35 -12.43 -3.83
N ASN A 260 -9.89 -11.70 -2.86
CA ASN A 260 -9.45 -11.82 -1.48
C ASN A 260 -10.18 -12.92 -0.68
N PHE A 261 -11.43 -13.27 -1.05
CA PHE A 261 -12.28 -14.05 -0.15
C PHE A 261 -12.96 -15.28 -0.77
N SER A 262 -12.86 -15.52 -2.07
CA SER A 262 -13.46 -16.71 -2.72
C SER A 262 -12.79 -18.01 -2.27
N ASN A 263 -11.49 -17.99 -2.04
CA ASN A 263 -10.73 -19.12 -1.53
C ASN A 263 -10.71 -19.11 0.00
N SER A 264 -11.13 -20.21 0.64
CA SER A 264 -11.22 -20.31 2.10
C SER A 264 -9.88 -20.17 2.81
N VAL A 265 -8.80 -20.70 2.25
CA VAL A 265 -7.45 -20.58 2.82
C VAL A 265 -6.98 -19.12 2.77
N LYS A 266 -7.14 -18.47 1.63
CA LYS A 266 -6.79 -17.04 1.47
C LYS A 266 -7.63 -16.16 2.39
N ARG A 267 -8.94 -16.41 2.46
CA ARG A 267 -9.86 -15.69 3.37
C ARG A 267 -9.40 -15.81 4.82
N GLU A 268 -9.02 -16.99 5.27
CA GLU A 268 -8.54 -17.22 6.64
C GLU A 268 -7.20 -16.50 6.90
N ARG A 269 -6.27 -16.51 5.95
CA ARG A 269 -5.03 -15.75 6.04
C ARG A 269 -5.30 -14.24 6.13
N THR A 270 -6.18 -13.72 5.26
CA THR A 270 -6.59 -12.31 5.29
C THR A 270 -7.22 -11.94 6.63
N ARG A 271 -8.12 -12.77 7.14
CA ARG A 271 -8.77 -12.58 8.44
C ARG A 271 -7.75 -12.49 9.57
N LYS A 272 -6.80 -13.43 9.61
CA LYS A 272 -5.69 -13.42 10.59
C LYS A 272 -4.81 -12.19 10.44
N MET A 273 -4.49 -11.84 9.20
CA MET A 273 -3.71 -10.64 8.90
C MET A 273 -4.41 -9.36 9.37
N MET A 274 -5.74 -9.27 9.26
CA MET A 274 -6.53 -8.13 9.73
C MET A 274 -6.78 -8.14 11.24
N GLY A 275 -6.61 -9.29 11.90
CA GLY A 275 -6.92 -9.45 13.32
C GLY A 275 -8.41 -9.33 13.63
N VAL A 276 -9.28 -9.77 12.70
CA VAL A 276 -10.75 -9.68 12.82
C VAL A 276 -11.40 -11.06 12.98
N THR A 277 -12.60 -11.10 13.53
CA THR A 277 -13.44 -12.30 13.56
C THR A 277 -14.05 -12.57 12.18
N GLU A 278 -14.62 -13.76 11.96
CA GLU A 278 -15.33 -14.08 10.71
C GLU A 278 -16.57 -13.19 10.52
N GLU A 279 -17.26 -12.84 11.60
CA GLU A 279 -18.41 -11.92 11.57
C GLU A 279 -17.99 -10.51 11.15
N GLU A 280 -16.95 -9.95 11.79
CA GLU A 280 -16.38 -8.64 11.43
C GLU A 280 -15.91 -8.61 9.98
N LEU A 281 -15.29 -9.69 9.49
CA LEU A 281 -14.91 -9.80 8.08
C LEU A 281 -16.13 -9.80 7.17
N GLY A 282 -17.18 -10.54 7.56
CA GLY A 282 -18.47 -10.56 6.87
C GLY A 282 -19.07 -9.16 6.75
N ASP A 283 -19.02 -8.37 7.83
CA ASP A 283 -19.51 -6.99 7.84
C ASP A 283 -18.68 -6.07 6.94
N ILE A 284 -17.36 -6.18 6.98
CA ILE A 284 -16.47 -5.42 6.11
C ILE A 284 -16.80 -5.69 4.63
N ARG A 285 -16.97 -6.95 4.26
CA ARG A 285 -17.32 -7.35 2.89
C ARG A 285 -18.69 -6.80 2.46
N ARG A 286 -19.74 -7.03 3.27
CA ARG A 286 -21.09 -6.54 3.00
C ARG A 286 -21.14 -5.01 2.87
N ASN A 287 -20.46 -4.30 3.77
CA ASN A 287 -20.43 -2.84 3.75
C ASN A 287 -19.67 -2.30 2.53
N THR A 288 -18.58 -2.95 2.12
CA THR A 288 -17.84 -2.54 0.92
C THR A 288 -18.67 -2.70 -0.35
N LEU A 289 -19.34 -3.84 -0.52
CA LEU A 289 -20.21 -4.08 -1.68
C LEU A 289 -21.43 -3.14 -1.67
N ARG A 290 -22.08 -2.98 -0.52
CA ARG A 290 -23.22 -2.05 -0.38
C ARG A 290 -22.84 -0.61 -0.68
N ASN A 291 -21.68 -0.16 -0.21
CA ASN A 291 -21.20 1.19 -0.49
C ASN A 291 -20.93 1.39 -1.99
N ALA A 292 -20.37 0.40 -2.68
CA ALA A 292 -20.19 0.47 -4.13
C ALA A 292 -21.53 0.58 -4.87
N CYS A 293 -22.53 -0.23 -4.51
CA CYS A 293 -23.87 -0.14 -5.07
C CYS A 293 -24.51 1.24 -4.83
N ASN A 294 -24.42 1.76 -3.60
CA ASN A 294 -24.95 3.08 -3.27
C ASN A 294 -24.29 4.21 -4.06
N LEU A 295 -22.97 4.15 -4.28
CA LEU A 295 -22.23 5.15 -5.05
C LEU A 295 -22.65 5.21 -6.52
N VAL A 296 -23.10 4.10 -7.09
CA VAL A 296 -23.59 4.02 -8.48
C VAL A 296 -25.11 4.10 -8.61
N GLY A 297 -25.83 4.29 -7.50
CA GLY A 297 -27.28 4.45 -7.50
C GLY A 297 -28.08 3.15 -7.71
N VAL A 298 -27.46 1.99 -7.54
CA VAL A 298 -28.13 0.68 -7.54
C VAL A 298 -28.62 0.38 -6.12
N LYS A 299 -29.96 0.18 -6.00
CA LYS A 299 -30.60 -0.17 -4.73
C LYS A 299 -30.59 -1.67 -4.47
#